data_c3bf6737390922d9c487149b85458747
#
_entry.id   c3bf6737390922d9c487149b85458747
#
_cell.length_a   1.000
_cell.length_b   1.000
_cell.length_c   1.000
_cell.angle_alpha   90.00
_cell.angle_beta   90.00
_cell.angle_gamma   90.00
#
_symmetry.space_group_name_H-M   'P 1'
#
loop_
_entity.id
_entity.type
_entity.pdbx_description
1 polymer ?
#
loop_
_entity_poly.entity_id
_entity_poly.type
_entity_poly.pdbx_seq_one_letter_code
_entity_poly.pdbx_strand_id
1 'polypeptide(L)'
;MLPLFADPPNPLLADSAPPVVDPLVIETPVLKRPIPSRRLIEDQRRAQSAAEAIAQLERDGCELIGLTRGQFSLSDLIEAILSKTGPAALSISTWTAAQSSVATMLQLLQSGKITRCRWLVDVTFVRRVPQLVSEIRRSFGDDAIRVTRTHAKFATITNETWQVAIRSSMNLNQNPRMESYEIGNDPELCRWLEGVLTDMWANQPRRLAEGSHSDQTQWLRVHG
;
A
#
# COMPACT_ATOMS: atom_id res chain seq x y z
N MET A 1 37.13 40.10 36.91
CA MET A 1 35.88 39.41 36.57
C MET A 1 35.63 39.75 35.11
N LEU A 2 35.99 38.87 34.18
CA LEU A 2 35.81 39.07 32.75
C LEU A 2 34.39 38.53 32.38
N PRO A 3 33.63 39.20 31.51
CA PRO A 3 32.32 38.73 31.10
C PRO A 3 32.46 37.48 30.23
N LEU A 4 31.65 36.45 30.54
CA LEU A 4 31.50 35.28 29.71
C LEU A 4 31.02 35.71 28.29
N PHE A 5 31.74 35.23 27.29
CA PHE A 5 31.34 35.38 25.90
C PHE A 5 30.02 34.64 25.72
N ALA A 6 28.96 35.36 25.36
CA ALA A 6 27.74 34.77 24.86
C ALA A 6 28.07 34.16 23.48
N ASP A 7 27.74 32.90 23.29
CA ASP A 7 27.83 32.25 21.98
C ASP A 7 27.05 33.04 20.91
N PRO A 8 27.62 33.22 19.71
CA PRO A 8 26.88 33.88 18.64
C PRO A 8 25.60 33.06 18.33
N PRO A 9 24.48 33.75 18.05
CA PRO A 9 23.23 33.05 17.72
C PRO A 9 23.46 32.12 16.54
N ASN A 10 23.03 30.88 16.68
CA ASN A 10 23.13 29.87 15.65
C ASN A 10 22.34 30.33 14.39
N PRO A 11 23.01 30.57 13.25
CA PRO A 11 22.35 31.06 12.03
C PRO A 11 21.30 30.09 11.47
N LEU A 12 21.28 28.83 11.94
CA LEU A 12 20.25 27.84 11.60
C LEU A 12 18.96 28.01 12.44
N LEU A 13 18.98 28.89 13.45
CA LEU A 13 17.82 29.25 14.27
C LEU A 13 17.30 30.67 13.96
N ALA A 14 17.85 31.34 12.96
CA ALA A 14 17.31 32.62 12.51
C ALA A 14 15.91 32.36 11.93
N ASP A 15 14.91 32.91 12.60
CA ASP A 15 13.49 32.91 12.25
C ASP A 15 13.23 33.56 10.88
N SER A 16 13.50 32.84 9.83
CA SER A 16 12.78 32.96 8.57
C SER A 16 11.97 31.67 8.41
N ALA A 17 11.00 31.48 9.27
CA ALA A 17 9.96 30.51 8.99
C ALA A 17 9.38 30.90 7.61
N PRO A 18 9.46 30.01 6.60
CA PRO A 18 8.74 30.26 5.37
C PRO A 18 7.28 30.48 5.73
N PRO A 19 6.54 31.33 4.98
CA PRO A 19 5.15 31.57 5.26
C PRO A 19 4.49 30.21 5.48
N VAL A 20 3.83 30.05 6.63
CA VAL A 20 3.00 28.90 6.93
C VAL A 20 1.90 28.94 5.88
N VAL A 21 2.14 28.29 4.75
CA VAL A 21 1.08 27.89 3.86
C VAL A 21 0.25 26.96 4.74
N ASP A 22 -0.99 27.36 5.04
CA ASP A 22 -1.95 26.54 5.76
C ASP A 22 -1.78 25.12 5.23
N PRO A 23 -1.36 24.16 6.08
CA PRO A 23 -1.24 22.81 5.59
C PRO A 23 -2.60 22.50 5.00
N LEU A 24 -2.66 22.23 3.71
CA LEU A 24 -3.86 21.68 3.07
C LEU A 24 -4.41 20.68 4.08
N VAL A 25 -5.59 20.94 4.62
CA VAL A 25 -6.22 20.06 5.60
C VAL A 25 -6.38 18.74 4.85
N ILE A 26 -5.40 17.86 5.00
CA ILE A 26 -5.47 16.54 4.41
C ILE A 26 -6.49 15.83 5.27
N GLU A 27 -7.73 15.81 4.77
CA GLU A 27 -8.79 15.05 5.41
C GLU A 27 -8.35 13.60 5.44
N THR A 28 -8.18 13.08 6.65
CA THR A 28 -7.83 11.66 6.84
C THR A 28 -9.09 10.84 6.61
N PRO A 29 -9.15 9.98 5.59
CA PRO A 29 -10.33 9.19 5.32
C PRO A 29 -10.58 8.20 6.46
N VAL A 30 -11.81 8.19 6.99
CA VAL A 30 -12.22 7.30 8.07
C VAL A 30 -13.49 6.56 7.65
N LEU A 31 -13.46 5.25 7.72
CA LEU A 31 -14.62 4.39 7.54
C LEU A 31 -15.19 3.98 8.90
N LYS A 32 -16.43 4.35 9.18
CA LYS A 32 -17.20 3.84 10.32
C LYS A 32 -18.02 2.65 9.86
N ARG A 33 -17.88 1.55 10.54
CA ARG A 33 -18.54 0.30 10.24
C ARG A 33 -19.12 -0.33 11.50
N PRO A 34 -20.41 -0.73 11.55
CA PRO A 34 -20.96 -1.44 12.70
C PRO A 34 -20.23 -2.78 12.88
N ILE A 35 -19.93 -3.11 14.11
CA ILE A 35 -19.48 -4.45 14.46
C ILE A 35 -20.74 -5.29 14.74
N PRO A 36 -20.95 -6.43 14.08
CA PRO A 36 -22.06 -7.33 14.40
C PRO A 36 -22.08 -7.64 15.89
N SER A 37 -23.26 -7.67 16.50
CA SER A 37 -23.46 -7.90 17.93
C SER A 37 -22.90 -9.25 18.42
N ARG A 38 -22.66 -10.19 17.52
CA ARG A 38 -22.09 -11.50 17.81
C ARG A 38 -21.06 -11.85 16.74
N ARG A 39 -19.77 -11.85 17.11
CA ARG A 39 -18.69 -12.46 16.35
C ARG A 39 -18.42 -13.84 16.88
N LEU A 40 -18.55 -14.84 16.02
CA LEU A 40 -18.19 -16.21 16.31
C LEU A 40 -16.89 -16.54 15.59
N ILE A 41 -15.98 -17.20 16.29
CA ILE A 41 -14.86 -17.88 15.66
C ILE A 41 -15.36 -19.27 15.32
N GLU A 42 -15.60 -19.50 14.02
CA GLU A 42 -16.18 -20.76 13.55
C GLU A 42 -15.12 -21.84 13.36
N ASP A 43 -13.89 -21.43 12.96
CA ASP A 43 -12.80 -22.37 12.73
C ASP A 43 -11.45 -21.75 13.15
N GLN A 44 -10.58 -22.59 13.67
CA GLN A 44 -9.19 -22.24 14.01
C GLN A 44 -8.26 -23.30 13.42
N ARG A 45 -7.40 -22.90 12.50
CA ARG A 45 -6.47 -23.79 11.82
C ARG A 45 -5.09 -23.17 11.63
N ARG A 46 -4.13 -24.00 11.25
CA ARG A 46 -2.77 -23.57 10.89
C ARG A 46 -2.62 -23.68 9.38
N ALA A 47 -2.06 -22.62 8.76
CA ALA A 47 -1.74 -22.61 7.34
C ALA A 47 -0.23 -22.56 7.16
N GLN A 48 0.31 -23.39 6.28
CA GLN A 48 1.72 -23.41 5.90
C GLN A 48 1.97 -22.74 4.54
N SER A 49 0.90 -22.44 3.81
CA SER A 49 0.94 -21.78 2.51
C SER A 49 -0.16 -20.74 2.38
N ALA A 50 0.01 -19.81 1.44
CA ALA A 50 -1.02 -18.83 1.10
C ALA A 50 -2.31 -19.50 0.62
N ALA A 51 -2.22 -20.57 -0.16
CA ALA A 51 -3.39 -21.33 -0.63
C ALA A 51 -4.18 -21.93 0.53
N GLU A 52 -3.51 -22.52 1.51
CA GLU A 52 -4.15 -23.00 2.72
C GLU A 52 -4.76 -21.86 3.55
N ALA A 53 -4.06 -20.72 3.65
CA ALA A 53 -4.54 -19.56 4.40
C ALA A 53 -5.88 -19.05 3.87
N ILE A 54 -6.08 -19.06 2.55
CA ILE A 54 -7.30 -18.55 1.90
C ILE A 54 -8.31 -19.63 1.52
N ALA A 55 -8.09 -20.89 1.90
CA ALA A 55 -8.93 -22.00 1.45
C ALA A 55 -10.41 -21.79 1.77
N GLN A 56 -10.72 -21.20 2.93
CA GLN A 56 -12.08 -20.87 3.39
C GLN A 56 -12.56 -19.47 2.99
N LEU A 57 -11.87 -18.78 2.09
CA LEU A 57 -12.37 -17.51 1.58
C LEU A 57 -13.66 -17.76 0.78
N GLU A 58 -14.76 -17.19 1.24
CA GLU A 58 -16.10 -17.32 0.64
C GLU A 58 -16.60 -15.97 0.14
N ARG A 59 -17.62 -16.00 -0.72
CA ARG A 59 -18.24 -14.79 -1.26
C ARG A 59 -19.08 -14.05 -0.23
N ASP A 60 -19.65 -14.78 0.70
CA ASP A 60 -20.64 -14.25 1.64
C ASP A 60 -20.10 -14.27 3.08
N GLY A 61 -19.74 -13.08 3.57
CA GLY A 61 -19.69 -12.81 5.00
C GLY A 61 -18.56 -13.43 5.81
N CYS A 62 -17.51 -13.98 5.21
CA CYS A 62 -16.39 -14.48 5.98
C CYS A 62 -15.22 -13.48 6.00
N GLU A 63 -14.54 -13.41 7.12
CA GLU A 63 -13.27 -12.72 7.30
C GLU A 63 -12.23 -13.71 7.82
N LEU A 64 -11.12 -13.81 7.13
CA LEU A 64 -9.98 -14.64 7.52
C LEU A 64 -8.95 -13.74 8.18
N ILE A 65 -8.61 -14.02 9.43
CA ILE A 65 -7.60 -13.29 10.19
C ILE A 65 -6.47 -14.26 10.51
N GLY A 66 -5.24 -13.89 10.21
CA GLY A 66 -4.12 -14.78 10.43
C GLY A 66 -2.81 -14.09 10.76
N LEU A 67 -1.87 -14.91 11.17
CA LEU A 67 -0.48 -14.57 11.41
C LEU A 67 0.42 -15.47 10.59
N THR A 68 1.48 -14.91 10.02
CA THR A 68 2.55 -15.66 9.34
C THR A 68 3.90 -15.33 9.96
N ARG A 69 4.85 -16.22 9.81
CA ARG A 69 6.27 -16.02 10.19
C ARG A 69 7.17 -16.26 8.99
N GLY A 70 6.76 -15.77 7.81
CA GLY A 70 7.50 -15.95 6.56
C GLY A 70 7.17 -17.24 5.82
N GLN A 71 6.10 -17.98 6.20
CA GLN A 71 5.61 -19.12 5.43
C GLN A 71 5.12 -18.68 4.04
N PHE A 72 4.60 -17.48 3.95
CA PHE A 72 4.16 -16.83 2.71
C PHE A 72 4.19 -15.31 2.87
N SER A 73 4.21 -14.63 1.76
CA SER A 73 4.23 -13.16 1.64
C SER A 73 2.87 -12.60 1.19
N LEU A 74 2.77 -11.27 1.14
CA LEU A 74 1.59 -10.61 0.56
C LEU A 74 1.44 -10.94 -0.94
N SER A 75 2.54 -11.09 -1.69
CA SER A 75 2.48 -11.50 -3.11
C SER A 75 1.94 -12.92 -3.27
N ASP A 76 2.28 -13.84 -2.38
CA ASP A 76 1.75 -15.21 -2.40
C ASP A 76 0.26 -15.25 -2.09
N LEU A 77 -0.22 -14.40 -1.16
CA LEU A 77 -1.65 -14.24 -0.89
C LEU A 77 -2.41 -13.70 -2.11
N ILE A 78 -1.88 -12.66 -2.77
CA ILE A 78 -2.47 -12.09 -3.99
C ILE A 78 -2.57 -13.15 -5.09
N GLU A 79 -1.50 -13.92 -5.32
CA GLU A 79 -1.50 -14.98 -6.32
C GLU A 79 -2.50 -16.09 -6.00
N ALA A 80 -2.56 -16.53 -4.74
CA ALA A 80 -3.52 -17.54 -4.29
C ALA A 80 -4.96 -17.08 -4.48
N ILE A 81 -5.26 -15.83 -4.10
CA ILE A 81 -6.60 -15.24 -4.27
C ILE A 81 -6.95 -15.15 -5.75
N LEU A 82 -6.08 -14.62 -6.61
CA LEU A 82 -6.31 -14.56 -8.05
C LEU A 82 -6.53 -15.95 -8.67
N SER A 83 -5.87 -16.97 -8.15
CA SER A 83 -6.07 -18.35 -8.59
C SER A 83 -7.46 -18.90 -8.20
N LYS A 84 -8.05 -18.41 -7.11
CA LYS A 84 -9.39 -18.77 -6.64
C LYS A 84 -10.49 -17.93 -7.30
N THR A 85 -10.27 -16.64 -7.47
CA THR A 85 -11.27 -15.66 -7.92
C THR A 85 -11.35 -15.53 -9.43
N GLY A 86 -10.30 -15.98 -10.15
CA GLY A 86 -10.11 -15.74 -11.58
C GLY A 86 -9.55 -14.35 -11.87
N PRO A 87 -9.50 -13.95 -13.16
CA PRO A 87 -8.97 -12.66 -13.59
C PRO A 87 -9.64 -11.49 -12.89
N ALA A 88 -8.82 -10.53 -12.40
CA ALA A 88 -9.32 -9.41 -11.62
C ALA A 88 -8.43 -8.15 -11.76
N ALA A 89 -9.01 -6.99 -11.45
CA ALA A 89 -8.25 -5.77 -11.21
C ALA A 89 -7.61 -5.83 -9.82
N LEU A 90 -6.36 -5.38 -9.74
CA LEU A 90 -5.56 -5.35 -8.52
C LEU A 90 -5.16 -3.91 -8.18
N SER A 91 -5.38 -3.49 -6.95
CA SER A 91 -4.76 -2.28 -6.40
C SER A 91 -3.97 -2.63 -5.16
N ILE A 92 -2.75 -2.09 -5.04
CA ILE A 92 -1.80 -2.41 -3.97
C ILE A 92 -1.32 -1.11 -3.33
N SER A 93 -1.33 -1.06 -2.00
CA SER A 93 -0.59 -0.09 -1.21
C SER A 93 0.51 -0.80 -0.45
N THR A 94 1.75 -0.32 -0.55
CA THR A 94 2.90 -0.91 0.15
C THR A 94 4.00 0.11 0.42
N TRP A 95 4.69 -0.06 1.54
CA TRP A 95 5.88 0.75 1.84
C TRP A 95 7.08 0.33 0.98
N THR A 96 7.22 -0.96 0.67
CA THR A 96 8.33 -1.50 -0.13
C THR A 96 7.91 -2.77 -0.87
N ALA A 97 8.65 -3.09 -1.93
CA ALA A 97 8.51 -4.34 -2.68
C ALA A 97 9.87 -4.93 -3.00
N ALA A 98 9.96 -6.25 -3.09
CA ALA A 98 11.12 -6.94 -3.63
C ALA A 98 11.02 -7.10 -5.14
N GLN A 99 12.15 -7.22 -5.82
CA GLN A 99 12.23 -7.52 -7.25
C GLN A 99 11.40 -8.77 -7.63
N SER A 100 11.54 -9.84 -6.84
CA SER A 100 10.80 -11.09 -7.05
C SER A 100 9.28 -10.89 -6.99
N SER A 101 8.78 -10.11 -6.04
CA SER A 101 7.35 -9.83 -5.92
C SER A 101 6.82 -9.01 -7.10
N VAL A 102 7.58 -8.03 -7.59
CA VAL A 102 7.21 -7.28 -8.80
C VAL A 102 7.21 -8.20 -10.02
N ALA A 103 8.20 -9.09 -10.15
CA ALA A 103 8.25 -10.08 -11.21
C ALA A 103 7.03 -11.04 -11.18
N THR A 104 6.63 -11.49 -10.00
CA THR A 104 5.41 -12.29 -9.82
C THR A 104 4.17 -11.52 -10.31
N MET A 105 4.00 -10.26 -9.89
CA MET A 105 2.86 -9.44 -10.36
C MET A 105 2.88 -9.25 -11.87
N LEU A 106 4.07 -9.11 -12.46
CA LEU A 106 4.22 -8.99 -13.92
C LEU A 106 3.82 -10.30 -14.64
N GLN A 107 4.21 -11.44 -14.13
CA GLN A 107 3.79 -12.75 -14.67
C GLN A 107 2.27 -12.94 -14.59
N LEU A 108 1.65 -12.50 -13.48
CA LEU A 108 0.19 -12.54 -13.33
C LEU A 108 -0.52 -11.59 -14.30
N LEU A 109 0.07 -10.43 -14.60
CA LEU A 109 -0.43 -9.51 -15.64
C LEU A 109 -0.30 -10.13 -17.03
N GLN A 110 0.86 -10.68 -17.37
CA GLN A 110 1.12 -11.30 -18.69
C GLN A 110 0.26 -12.54 -18.95
N SER A 111 -0.05 -13.30 -17.89
CA SER A 111 -0.96 -14.45 -17.97
C SER A 111 -2.43 -14.06 -18.00
N GLY A 112 -2.77 -12.78 -17.92
CA GLY A 112 -4.14 -12.27 -17.88
C GLY A 112 -4.87 -12.49 -16.55
N LYS A 113 -4.20 -12.99 -15.50
CA LYS A 113 -4.80 -13.10 -14.16
C LYS A 113 -5.01 -11.73 -13.52
N ILE A 114 -4.12 -10.77 -13.79
CA ILE A 114 -4.33 -9.36 -13.45
C ILE A 114 -4.79 -8.64 -14.72
N THR A 115 -5.97 -8.03 -14.69
CA THR A 115 -6.53 -7.29 -15.84
C THR A 115 -6.10 -5.81 -15.82
N ARG A 116 -5.84 -5.25 -14.64
CA ARG A 116 -5.32 -3.91 -14.41
C ARG A 116 -4.62 -3.90 -13.05
N CYS A 117 -3.53 -3.16 -12.93
CA CYS A 117 -2.83 -3.00 -11.66
C CYS A 117 -2.58 -1.53 -11.33
N ARG A 118 -2.83 -1.14 -10.08
CA ARG A 118 -2.47 0.15 -9.49
C ARG A 118 -1.55 -0.04 -8.30
N TRP A 119 -0.49 0.77 -8.23
CA TRP A 119 0.53 0.73 -7.19
C TRP A 119 0.58 2.06 -6.44
N LEU A 120 0.24 2.05 -5.16
CA LEU A 120 0.51 3.16 -4.25
C LEU A 120 1.74 2.81 -3.43
N VAL A 121 2.82 3.55 -3.57
CA VAL A 121 4.09 3.24 -2.92
C VAL A 121 4.61 4.40 -2.09
N ASP A 122 5.42 4.07 -1.10
CA ASP A 122 6.07 5.09 -0.28
C ASP A 122 7.17 5.83 -1.04
N VAL A 123 7.35 7.10 -0.72
CA VAL A 123 8.39 7.96 -1.30
C VAL A 123 9.80 7.41 -1.10
N THR A 124 10.06 6.71 0.00
CA THR A 124 11.36 6.10 0.25
C THR A 124 11.64 4.92 -0.66
N PHE A 125 10.60 4.23 -1.14
CA PHE A 125 10.72 3.17 -2.13
C PHE A 125 11.31 3.70 -3.45
N VAL A 126 10.80 4.82 -3.94
CA VAL A 126 11.29 5.47 -5.18
C VAL A 126 12.75 5.85 -5.07
N ARG A 127 13.19 6.32 -3.90
CA ARG A 127 14.58 6.70 -3.67
C ARG A 127 15.52 5.51 -3.55
N ARG A 128 15.06 4.43 -2.92
CA ARG A 128 15.90 3.24 -2.66
C ARG A 128 16.06 2.33 -3.87
N VAL A 129 15.02 2.21 -4.67
CA VAL A 129 14.97 1.27 -5.81
C VAL A 129 14.35 1.89 -7.06
N PRO A 130 14.92 2.98 -7.61
CA PRO A 130 14.36 3.70 -8.75
C PRO A 130 14.24 2.82 -10.00
N GLN A 131 15.10 1.82 -10.15
CA GLN A 131 15.05 0.87 -11.26
C GLN A 131 13.78 0.05 -11.22
N LEU A 132 13.34 -0.38 -10.02
CA LEU A 132 12.13 -1.16 -9.85
C LEU A 132 10.88 -0.32 -10.12
N VAL A 133 10.89 0.96 -9.75
CA VAL A 133 9.82 1.91 -10.12
C VAL A 133 9.72 2.08 -11.63
N SER A 134 10.87 2.18 -12.31
CA SER A 134 10.92 2.27 -13.77
C SER A 134 10.42 1.00 -14.44
N GLU A 135 10.71 -0.17 -13.86
CA GLU A 135 10.20 -1.45 -14.32
C GLU A 135 8.67 -1.55 -14.16
N ILE A 136 8.13 -1.14 -13.00
CA ILE A 136 6.69 -1.08 -12.77
C ILE A 136 6.02 -0.19 -13.82
N ARG A 137 6.54 1.01 -14.07
CA ARG A 137 5.98 1.91 -15.08
C ARG A 137 6.01 1.34 -16.49
N ARG A 138 7.13 0.74 -16.87
CA ARG A 138 7.29 0.14 -18.20
C ARG A 138 6.32 -1.03 -18.40
N SER A 139 6.09 -1.83 -17.36
CA SER A 139 5.35 -3.08 -17.46
C SER A 139 3.85 -2.90 -17.24
N PHE A 140 3.46 -2.01 -16.32
CA PHE A 140 2.06 -1.79 -15.95
C PHE A 140 1.48 -0.48 -16.51
N GLY A 141 2.33 0.36 -17.12
CA GLY A 141 1.98 1.67 -17.66
C GLY A 141 2.37 2.83 -16.73
N ASP A 142 2.60 4.00 -17.31
CA ASP A 142 3.00 5.20 -16.57
C ASP A 142 1.96 5.65 -15.53
N ASP A 143 0.69 5.34 -15.79
CA ASP A 143 -0.41 5.69 -14.90
C ASP A 143 -0.64 4.65 -13.78
N ALA A 144 0.09 3.54 -13.79
CA ALA A 144 -0.11 2.46 -12.85
C ALA A 144 0.43 2.74 -11.44
N ILE A 145 1.25 3.77 -11.24
CA ILE A 145 1.91 4.04 -9.96
C ILE A 145 1.69 5.47 -9.49
N ARG A 146 1.41 5.62 -8.21
CA ARG A 146 1.46 6.89 -7.46
C ARG A 146 2.35 6.73 -6.24
N VAL A 147 2.90 7.86 -5.82
CA VAL A 147 3.89 7.93 -4.74
C VAL A 147 3.38 8.87 -3.66
N THR A 148 3.39 8.42 -2.41
CA THR A 148 3.00 9.24 -1.26
C THR A 148 3.83 8.84 -0.03
N ARG A 149 3.63 9.48 1.09
CA ARG A 149 4.14 8.99 2.37
C ARG A 149 3.15 7.99 2.93
N THR A 150 3.40 6.71 2.71
CA THR A 150 2.51 5.65 3.21
C THR A 150 3.27 4.54 3.91
N HIS A 151 2.71 4.07 5.00
CA HIS A 151 3.10 2.80 5.63
C HIS A 151 1.93 1.80 5.62
N ALA A 152 0.82 2.18 5.01
CA ALA A 152 -0.34 1.30 4.85
C ALA A 152 -0.03 0.16 3.87
N LYS A 153 -0.40 -1.06 4.25
CA LYS A 153 -0.29 -2.23 3.41
C LYS A 153 -1.68 -2.83 3.25
N PHE A 154 -2.18 -2.73 2.06
CA PHE A 154 -3.44 -3.37 1.68
C PHE A 154 -3.43 -3.72 0.20
N ALA A 155 -4.31 -4.61 -0.18
CA ALA A 155 -4.61 -4.85 -1.58
C ALA A 155 -6.11 -5.04 -1.76
N THR A 156 -6.61 -4.66 -2.95
CA THR A 156 -7.96 -4.99 -3.39
C THR A 156 -7.87 -5.82 -4.66
N ILE A 157 -8.66 -6.89 -4.74
CA ILE A 157 -8.76 -7.79 -5.89
C ILE A 157 -10.23 -7.83 -6.30
N THR A 158 -10.56 -7.20 -7.43
CA THR A 158 -11.95 -6.95 -7.80
C THR A 158 -12.26 -7.41 -9.23
N ASN A 159 -13.35 -8.15 -9.37
CA ASN A 159 -13.98 -8.49 -10.63
C ASN A 159 -15.54 -8.48 -10.47
N GLU A 160 -16.27 -9.00 -11.41
CA GLU A 160 -17.75 -9.01 -11.37
C GLU A 160 -18.32 -9.78 -10.19
N THR A 161 -17.61 -10.80 -9.70
CA THR A 161 -18.12 -11.74 -8.66
C THR A 161 -17.40 -11.62 -7.33
N TRP A 162 -16.19 -11.06 -7.30
CA TRP A 162 -15.35 -10.96 -6.13
C TRP A 162 -14.88 -9.54 -5.88
N GLN A 163 -14.95 -9.12 -4.64
CA GLN A 163 -14.41 -7.84 -4.16
C GLN A 163 -13.63 -8.09 -2.88
N VAL A 164 -12.44 -8.68 -3.05
CA VAL A 164 -11.60 -9.10 -1.93
C VAL A 164 -10.71 -7.96 -1.47
N ALA A 165 -10.78 -7.64 -0.20
CA ALA A 165 -9.87 -6.73 0.48
C ALA A 165 -8.89 -7.51 1.33
N ILE A 166 -7.60 -7.15 1.24
CA ILE A 166 -6.53 -7.62 2.11
C ILE A 166 -6.02 -6.43 2.90
N ARG A 167 -6.01 -6.52 4.22
CA ARG A 167 -5.28 -5.62 5.12
C ARG A 167 -4.15 -6.40 5.77
N SER A 168 -2.95 -5.82 5.83
CA SER A 168 -1.81 -6.56 6.33
C SER A 168 -0.73 -5.67 6.94
N SER A 169 0.11 -6.24 7.78
CA SER A 169 1.39 -5.64 8.15
C SER A 169 2.49 -5.97 7.14
N MET A 170 2.28 -6.98 6.26
CA MET A 170 3.25 -7.42 5.26
C MET A 170 3.45 -6.41 4.14
N ASN A 171 4.70 -6.16 3.77
CA ASN A 171 5.05 -5.54 2.49
C ASN A 171 5.07 -6.58 1.37
N LEU A 172 5.26 -6.12 0.13
CA LEU A 172 5.51 -7.00 -1.03
C LEU A 172 6.97 -7.50 -1.05
N ASN A 173 7.35 -8.16 0.02
CA ASN A 173 8.62 -8.85 0.16
C ASN A 173 8.47 -10.00 1.15
N GLN A 174 9.29 -11.03 0.98
CA GLN A 174 9.35 -12.09 1.96
C GLN A 174 10.04 -11.58 3.23
N ASN A 175 9.42 -11.84 4.39
CA ASN A 175 9.92 -11.40 5.68
C ASN A 175 9.74 -12.53 6.71
N PRO A 176 10.79 -12.98 7.40
CA PRO A 176 10.70 -14.04 8.42
C PRO A 176 10.09 -13.57 9.75
N ARG A 177 9.71 -12.30 9.85
CA ARG A 177 9.04 -11.75 11.03
C ARG A 177 7.59 -12.22 11.12
N MET A 178 7.05 -12.11 12.32
CA MET A 178 5.61 -12.30 12.50
C MET A 178 4.87 -11.13 11.86
N GLU A 179 3.98 -11.44 10.96
CA GLU A 179 3.13 -10.48 10.24
C GLU A 179 1.68 -10.90 10.37
N SER A 180 0.78 -9.92 10.38
CA SER A 180 -0.66 -10.13 10.40
C SER A 180 -1.28 -9.92 9.02
N TYR A 181 -2.40 -10.59 8.77
CA TYR A 181 -3.25 -10.33 7.62
C TYR A 181 -4.73 -10.52 7.97
N GLU A 182 -5.56 -9.79 7.27
CA GLU A 182 -7.01 -9.89 7.30
C GLU A 182 -7.50 -9.90 5.85
N ILE A 183 -8.34 -10.86 5.50
CA ILE A 183 -8.81 -11.07 4.13
C ILE A 183 -10.31 -11.33 4.18
N GLY A 184 -11.07 -10.64 3.34
CA GLY A 184 -12.51 -10.88 3.21
C GLY A 184 -13.04 -10.46 1.84
N ASN A 185 -14.10 -11.12 1.37
CA ASN A 185 -14.88 -10.59 0.28
C ASN A 185 -15.81 -9.51 0.84
N ASP A 186 -15.40 -8.25 0.67
CA ASP A 186 -16.00 -7.09 1.32
C ASP A 186 -16.18 -5.95 0.31
N PRO A 187 -17.32 -5.92 -0.37
CA PRO A 187 -17.60 -4.90 -1.38
C PRO A 187 -17.58 -3.46 -0.85
N GLU A 188 -17.94 -3.26 0.40
CA GLU A 188 -17.98 -1.95 1.03
C GLU A 188 -16.57 -1.42 1.31
N LEU A 189 -15.72 -2.28 1.90
CA LEU A 189 -14.33 -1.95 2.18
C LEU A 189 -13.55 -1.76 0.87
N CYS A 190 -13.75 -2.64 -0.12
CA CYS A 190 -13.12 -2.47 -1.44
C CYS A 190 -13.50 -1.15 -2.08
N ARG A 191 -14.78 -0.79 -2.10
CA ARG A 191 -15.25 0.48 -2.67
C ARG A 191 -14.63 1.68 -1.97
N TRP A 192 -14.54 1.63 -0.65
CA TRP A 192 -13.92 2.70 0.13
C TRP A 192 -12.42 2.84 -0.16
N LEU A 193 -11.65 1.73 -0.13
CA LEU A 193 -10.22 1.75 -0.46
C LEU A 193 -9.98 2.22 -1.91
N GLU A 194 -10.77 1.73 -2.85
CA GLU A 194 -10.70 2.13 -4.25
C GLU A 194 -11.05 3.62 -4.45
N GLY A 195 -11.98 4.16 -3.66
CA GLY A 195 -12.30 5.58 -3.62
C GLY A 195 -11.10 6.41 -3.17
N VAL A 196 -10.47 6.05 -2.04
CA VAL A 196 -9.25 6.71 -1.53
C VAL A 196 -8.14 6.69 -2.58
N LEU A 197 -7.91 5.54 -3.24
CA LEU A 197 -6.92 5.45 -4.32
C LEU A 197 -7.29 6.34 -5.52
N THR A 198 -8.56 6.38 -5.88
CA THR A 198 -9.04 7.19 -7.02
C THR A 198 -8.82 8.68 -6.76
N ASP A 199 -9.07 9.14 -5.55
CA ASP A 199 -8.79 10.53 -5.15
C ASP A 199 -7.29 10.84 -5.21
N MET A 200 -6.44 9.90 -4.78
CA MET A 200 -5.00 10.04 -4.93
C MET A 200 -4.56 10.09 -6.40
N TRP A 201 -5.17 9.25 -7.27
CA TRP A 201 -4.89 9.27 -8.71
C TRP A 201 -5.32 10.56 -9.39
N ALA A 202 -6.41 11.18 -8.92
CA ALA A 202 -6.88 12.46 -9.44
C ALA A 202 -5.98 13.64 -9.02
N ASN A 203 -5.47 13.61 -7.78
CA ASN A 203 -4.81 14.77 -7.16
C ASN A 203 -3.28 14.69 -7.17
N GLN A 204 -2.69 13.53 -7.47
CA GLN A 204 -1.23 13.38 -7.49
C GLN A 204 -0.68 13.31 -8.91
N PRO A 205 0.48 13.91 -9.19
CA PRO A 205 1.11 13.83 -10.50
C PRO A 205 1.52 12.38 -10.82
N ARG A 206 1.44 12.01 -12.10
CA ARG A 206 1.87 10.69 -12.60
C ARG A 206 3.34 10.40 -12.33
N ARG A 207 4.17 11.43 -12.41
CA ARG A 207 5.58 11.39 -12.04
C ARG A 207 5.80 12.44 -10.96
N LEU A 208 6.49 12.08 -9.89
CA LEU A 208 7.17 13.09 -9.09
C LEU A 208 8.04 13.84 -10.08
N ALA A 209 7.82 15.16 -10.19
CA ALA A 209 8.52 15.98 -11.17
C ALA A 209 9.99 15.58 -11.22
N GLU A 210 10.54 15.40 -12.41
CA GLU A 210 11.97 15.18 -12.66
C GLU A 210 12.75 16.49 -12.36
N GLY A 211 12.25 17.25 -11.39
CA GLY A 211 12.82 18.46 -10.87
C GLY A 211 13.94 18.20 -9.87
N SER A 212 14.68 19.24 -9.55
CA SER A 212 15.78 19.21 -8.58
C SER A 212 15.35 18.52 -7.27
N HIS A 213 16.30 18.00 -6.53
CA HIS A 213 16.08 17.39 -5.21
C HIS A 213 15.28 18.30 -4.26
N SER A 214 15.33 19.62 -4.44
CA SER A 214 14.55 20.63 -3.75
C SER A 214 13.05 20.56 -4.08
N ASP A 215 12.68 20.40 -5.35
CA ASP A 215 11.27 20.43 -5.79
C ASP A 215 10.53 19.18 -5.34
N GLN A 216 11.19 18.01 -5.40
CA GLN A 216 10.65 16.76 -4.87
C GLN A 216 10.46 16.84 -3.34
N THR A 217 11.38 17.46 -2.62
CA THR A 217 11.30 17.64 -1.18
C THR A 217 10.20 18.63 -0.82
N GLN A 218 10.03 19.69 -1.57
CA GLN A 218 8.98 20.69 -1.37
C GLN A 218 7.59 20.10 -1.66
N TRP A 219 7.46 19.37 -2.77
CA TRP A 219 6.20 18.71 -3.08
C TRP A 219 5.77 17.72 -1.99
N LEU A 220 6.72 16.92 -1.48
CA LEU A 220 6.47 15.95 -0.41
C LEU A 220 6.20 16.60 0.96
N ARG A 221 6.64 17.84 1.20
CA ARG A 221 6.29 18.60 2.39
C ARG A 221 4.86 19.11 2.35
N VAL A 222 4.34 19.37 1.16
CA VAL A 222 3.00 19.94 0.95
C VAL A 222 1.94 18.85 0.79
N HIS A 223 2.30 17.69 0.20
CA HIS A 223 1.34 16.66 -0.22
C HIS A 223 1.63 15.27 0.38
N GLY A 224 2.60 15.13 1.28
CA GLY A 224 3.04 13.84 1.83
C GLY A 224 2.73 13.65 3.31
#